data_2edc79ca7954a8925ed400ef626e1390
#
_entry.id   2edc79ca7954a8925ed400ef626e1390
#
_cell.length_a   1.000
_cell.length_b   1.000
_cell.length_c   1.000
_cell.angle_alpha   90.00
_cell.angle_beta   90.00
_cell.angle_gamma   90.00
#
_symmetry.space_group_name_H-M   'P 1'
#
loop_
_entity.id
_entity.type
_entity.pdbx_description
1 polymer ?
#
loop_
_entity_poly.entity_id
_entity_poly.type
_entity_poly.pdbx_seq_one_letter_code
_entity_poly.pdbx_strand_id
1 'polypeptide(L)'
;MSLLIKICGVTTAKDAEMAAELGADAIGVNFWPGSKRYVDPAEAGPILAAIPAGVLKVGVFVDEPEEDLGFRMEELGLDRVQLHGDERPGDYLHLDSKRLIRAVRVRDAASFAAAAGWKPSLWLYDAFVEGFGGGGVPAPWPLIAQQARRPFLLAGGLTPENVAAGIQATRPDGVDVASGVERSPGVKDPAKMAAFIAAARAAI
;
A
#
# COMPACT_ATOMS: atom_id res chain seq x y z
N MET A 1 12.62 8.17 13.68
CA MET A 1 11.93 8.41 12.39
C MET A 1 10.44 8.25 12.63
N SER A 2 9.59 9.08 12.04
CA SER A 2 8.13 8.92 12.17
C SER A 2 7.66 7.69 11.38
N LEU A 3 6.68 6.95 11.89
CA LEU A 3 6.05 5.82 11.20
C LEU A 3 5.30 6.32 9.96
N LEU A 4 5.53 5.76 8.78
CA LEU A 4 4.78 6.08 7.57
C LEU A 4 3.39 5.45 7.62
N ILE A 5 2.32 6.22 7.41
CA ILE A 5 0.94 5.73 7.37
C ILE A 5 0.39 5.90 5.95
N LYS A 6 0.07 4.79 5.30
CA LYS A 6 -0.53 4.76 3.96
C LYS A 6 -2.00 4.35 4.03
N ILE A 7 -2.87 5.17 3.43
CA ILE A 7 -4.29 4.83 3.19
C ILE A 7 -4.42 4.38 1.73
N CYS A 8 -4.76 3.12 1.51
CA CYS A 8 -4.75 2.49 0.19
C CYS A 8 -6.16 2.24 -0.35
N GLY A 9 -6.30 2.22 -1.68
CA GLY A 9 -7.57 1.97 -2.35
C GLY A 9 -8.57 3.11 -2.20
N VAL A 10 -8.08 4.33 -2.29
CA VAL A 10 -8.89 5.55 -2.38
C VAL A 10 -9.45 5.68 -3.79
N THR A 11 -10.75 5.95 -3.90
CA THR A 11 -11.49 6.00 -5.17
C THR A 11 -12.18 7.34 -5.43
N THR A 12 -12.14 8.27 -4.48
CA THR A 12 -12.75 9.60 -4.64
C THR A 12 -11.79 10.71 -4.17
N ALA A 13 -11.91 11.89 -4.78
CA ALA A 13 -11.16 13.08 -4.37
C ALA A 13 -11.44 13.46 -2.91
N LYS A 14 -12.69 13.33 -2.47
CA LYS A 14 -13.09 13.59 -1.08
C LYS A 14 -12.40 12.67 -0.08
N ASP A 15 -12.27 11.37 -0.39
CA ASP A 15 -11.59 10.43 0.50
C ASP A 15 -10.07 10.68 0.50
N ALA A 16 -9.49 11.14 -0.63
CA ALA A 16 -8.08 11.53 -0.71
C ALA A 16 -7.77 12.76 0.16
N GLU A 17 -8.55 13.82 0.00
CA GLU A 17 -8.43 15.03 0.81
C GLU A 17 -8.55 14.72 2.31
N MET A 18 -9.59 13.98 2.68
CA MET A 18 -9.84 13.59 4.07
C MET A 18 -8.71 12.73 4.66
N ALA A 19 -8.19 11.76 3.91
CA ALA A 19 -7.07 10.94 4.37
C ALA A 19 -5.83 11.80 4.66
N ALA A 20 -5.55 12.78 3.80
CA ALA A 20 -4.45 13.72 3.98
C ALA A 20 -4.67 14.63 5.21
N GLU A 21 -5.86 15.21 5.37
CA GLU A 21 -6.23 16.05 6.52
C GLU A 21 -6.12 15.31 7.86
N LEU A 22 -6.44 14.01 7.87
CA LEU A 22 -6.31 13.15 9.04
C LEU A 22 -4.86 12.75 9.36
N GLY A 23 -3.90 13.07 8.48
CA GLY A 23 -2.47 12.85 8.71
C GLY A 23 -1.91 11.57 8.08
N ALA A 24 -2.48 11.10 6.97
CA ALA A 24 -1.84 10.09 6.15
C ALA A 24 -0.58 10.65 5.47
N ASP A 25 0.51 9.88 5.43
CA ASP A 25 1.75 10.24 4.76
C ASP A 25 1.77 9.81 3.29
N ALA A 26 0.92 8.84 2.93
CA ALA A 26 0.80 8.33 1.57
C ALA A 26 -0.64 7.90 1.26
N ILE A 27 -1.06 8.08 0.01
CA ILE A 27 -2.38 7.68 -0.48
C ILE A 27 -2.20 6.79 -1.71
N GLY A 28 -2.83 5.60 -1.67
CA GLY A 28 -2.78 4.60 -2.74
C GLY A 28 -4.05 4.64 -3.59
N VAL A 29 -3.88 4.77 -4.91
CA VAL A 29 -4.93 4.60 -5.92
C VAL A 29 -4.65 3.29 -6.68
N ASN A 30 -5.66 2.46 -6.85
CA ASN A 30 -5.50 1.14 -7.44
C ASN A 30 -5.93 1.15 -8.91
N PHE A 31 -4.98 0.85 -9.80
CA PHE A 31 -5.17 0.85 -11.26
C PHE A 31 -5.38 -0.56 -11.83
N TRP A 32 -5.51 -1.59 -10.99
CA TRP A 32 -5.80 -2.95 -11.45
C TRP A 32 -7.31 -3.18 -11.64
N PRO A 33 -7.79 -3.49 -12.87
CA PRO A 33 -9.22 -3.66 -13.15
C PRO A 33 -9.91 -4.77 -12.36
N GLY A 34 -9.17 -5.77 -11.85
CA GLY A 34 -9.72 -6.82 -11.00
C GLY A 34 -10.01 -6.39 -9.55
N SER A 35 -9.60 -5.19 -9.16
CA SER A 35 -9.82 -4.68 -7.81
C SER A 35 -11.22 -4.10 -7.64
N LYS A 36 -11.86 -4.35 -6.47
CA LYS A 36 -13.07 -3.63 -6.06
C LYS A 36 -12.83 -2.13 -5.79
N ARG A 37 -11.57 -1.70 -5.82
CA ARG A 37 -11.09 -0.33 -5.59
C ARG A 37 -10.44 0.23 -6.84
N TYR A 38 -10.76 -0.36 -7.98
CA TYR A 38 -10.25 0.08 -9.27
C TYR A 38 -10.67 1.52 -9.58
N VAL A 39 -9.71 2.28 -10.05
CA VAL A 39 -9.91 3.62 -10.62
C VAL A 39 -9.34 3.59 -12.04
N ASP A 40 -10.14 3.98 -13.02
CA ASP A 40 -9.65 4.13 -14.38
C ASP A 40 -8.58 5.25 -14.41
N PRO A 41 -7.39 5.01 -14.97
CA PRO A 41 -6.37 6.04 -15.10
C PRO A 41 -6.88 7.37 -15.69
N ALA A 42 -7.80 7.30 -16.67
CA ALA A 42 -8.41 8.49 -17.28
C ALA A 42 -9.27 9.31 -16.28
N GLU A 43 -9.76 8.69 -15.22
CA GLU A 43 -10.60 9.31 -14.19
C GLU A 43 -9.82 9.65 -12.91
N ALA A 44 -8.53 9.30 -12.82
CA ALA A 44 -7.73 9.48 -11.60
C ALA A 44 -7.34 10.94 -11.32
N GLY A 45 -7.36 11.80 -12.33
CA GLY A 45 -6.89 13.18 -12.22
C GLY A 45 -7.45 13.96 -11.02
N PRO A 46 -8.78 14.02 -10.81
CA PRO A 46 -9.37 14.71 -9.65
C PRO A 46 -8.93 14.12 -8.29
N ILE A 47 -8.77 12.79 -8.20
CA ILE A 47 -8.33 12.11 -6.98
C ILE A 47 -6.88 12.51 -6.64
N LEU A 48 -6.00 12.43 -7.65
CA LEU A 48 -4.58 12.74 -7.48
C LEU A 48 -4.34 14.22 -7.23
N ALA A 49 -5.16 15.11 -7.81
CA ALA A 49 -5.12 16.55 -7.56
C ALA A 49 -5.54 16.93 -6.14
N ALA A 50 -6.42 16.15 -5.50
CA ALA A 50 -6.86 16.34 -4.12
C ALA A 50 -5.80 15.94 -3.08
N ILE A 51 -4.74 15.23 -3.48
CA ILE A 51 -3.64 14.85 -2.58
C ILE A 51 -2.66 16.05 -2.48
N PRO A 52 -2.50 16.66 -1.29
CA PRO A 52 -1.66 17.84 -1.14
C PRO A 52 -0.17 17.52 -1.26
N ALA A 53 0.62 18.54 -1.53
CA ALA A 53 2.08 18.45 -1.49
C ALA A 53 2.56 17.94 -0.12
N GLY A 54 3.53 17.02 -0.14
CA GLY A 54 4.06 16.38 1.08
C GLY A 54 3.39 15.06 1.44
N VAL A 55 2.25 14.71 0.83
CA VAL A 55 1.63 13.37 0.92
C VAL A 55 1.94 12.59 -0.36
N LEU A 56 2.50 11.39 -0.24
CA LEU A 56 2.94 10.59 -1.39
C LEU A 56 1.75 10.04 -2.18
N LYS A 57 1.78 10.23 -3.50
CA LYS A 57 0.85 9.64 -4.46
C LYS A 57 1.38 8.29 -4.90
N VAL A 58 0.68 7.21 -4.54
CA VAL A 58 1.10 5.84 -4.83
C VAL A 58 0.13 5.18 -5.79
N GLY A 59 0.61 4.80 -6.98
CA GLY A 59 -0.15 3.96 -7.91
C GLY A 59 0.06 2.48 -7.59
N VAL A 60 -1.02 1.72 -7.44
CA VAL A 60 -0.98 0.27 -7.21
C VAL A 60 -1.31 -0.45 -8.50
N PHE A 61 -0.41 -1.33 -8.93
CA PHE A 61 -0.49 -2.08 -10.19
C PHE A 61 -0.32 -3.58 -9.93
N VAL A 62 -0.86 -4.40 -10.81
CA VAL A 62 -0.74 -5.86 -10.80
C VAL A 62 -0.43 -6.32 -12.22
N ASP A 63 0.77 -6.88 -12.40
CA ASP A 63 1.27 -7.44 -13.66
C ASP A 63 1.23 -6.47 -14.86
N GLU A 64 1.31 -5.17 -14.59
CA GLU A 64 1.37 -4.12 -15.62
C GLU A 64 2.76 -4.12 -16.28
N PRO A 65 2.89 -4.06 -17.63
CA PRO A 65 4.17 -4.00 -18.32
C PRO A 65 5.01 -2.78 -17.89
N GLU A 66 6.34 -2.94 -17.81
CA GLU A 66 7.25 -1.87 -17.35
C GLU A 66 7.13 -0.59 -18.19
N GLU A 67 6.98 -0.72 -19.51
CA GLU A 67 6.84 0.41 -20.43
C GLU A 67 5.60 1.25 -20.14
N ASP A 68 4.48 0.61 -19.79
CA ASP A 68 3.23 1.29 -19.42
C ASP A 68 3.35 1.97 -18.06
N LEU A 69 4.06 1.36 -17.10
CA LEU A 69 4.29 1.95 -15.78
C LEU A 69 5.04 3.27 -15.86
N GLY A 70 6.10 3.34 -16.66
CA GLY A 70 6.88 4.57 -16.84
C GLY A 70 6.01 5.71 -17.35
N PHE A 71 5.21 5.44 -18.38
CA PHE A 71 4.27 6.41 -18.95
C PHE A 71 3.22 6.87 -17.92
N ARG A 72 2.57 5.93 -17.21
CA ARG A 72 1.56 6.23 -16.20
C ARG A 72 2.10 7.02 -15.02
N MET A 73 3.33 6.73 -14.60
CA MET A 73 3.96 7.48 -13.50
C MET A 73 4.09 8.96 -13.82
N GLU A 74 4.52 9.28 -15.04
CA GLU A 74 4.68 10.67 -15.49
C GLU A 74 3.31 11.33 -15.76
N GLU A 75 2.43 10.65 -16.51
CA GLU A 75 1.10 11.16 -16.86
C GLU A 75 0.27 11.50 -15.62
N LEU A 76 0.28 10.61 -14.63
CA LEU A 76 -0.51 10.75 -13.41
C LEU A 76 0.22 11.48 -12.27
N GLY A 77 1.47 11.87 -12.47
CA GLY A 77 2.28 12.54 -11.45
C GLY A 77 2.43 11.71 -10.17
N LEU A 78 2.64 10.39 -10.30
CA LEU A 78 2.81 9.50 -9.15
C LEU A 78 4.20 9.64 -8.54
N ASP A 79 4.30 9.65 -7.22
CA ASP A 79 5.59 9.66 -6.51
C ASP A 79 6.16 8.25 -6.42
N ARG A 80 5.32 7.22 -6.29
CA ARG A 80 5.69 5.81 -6.13
C ARG A 80 4.79 4.90 -6.95
N VAL A 81 5.39 3.79 -7.38
CA VAL A 81 4.68 2.62 -7.93
C VAL A 81 4.73 1.50 -6.91
N GLN A 82 3.60 0.88 -6.64
CA GLN A 82 3.49 -0.35 -5.87
C GLN A 82 3.14 -1.50 -6.80
N LEU A 83 4.06 -2.47 -6.93
CA LEU A 83 3.82 -3.72 -7.65
C LEU A 83 3.25 -4.75 -6.68
N HIS A 84 2.06 -5.26 -6.97
CA HIS A 84 1.30 -6.13 -6.06
C HIS A 84 0.88 -7.46 -6.69
N GLY A 85 1.36 -7.75 -7.89
CA GLY A 85 1.11 -8.97 -8.66
C GLY A 85 2.20 -10.03 -8.51
N ASP A 86 2.32 -10.85 -9.55
CA ASP A 86 3.31 -11.92 -9.65
C ASP A 86 4.52 -11.51 -10.54
N GLU A 87 4.78 -10.19 -10.60
CA GLU A 87 5.83 -9.59 -11.40
C GLU A 87 7.20 -10.17 -11.07
N ARG A 88 8.08 -10.32 -12.08
CA ARG A 88 9.44 -10.83 -11.94
C ARG A 88 10.46 -9.70 -12.04
N PRO A 89 11.53 -9.71 -11.25
CA PRO A 89 12.55 -8.64 -11.27
C PRO A 89 13.17 -8.40 -12.65
N GLY A 90 13.28 -9.47 -13.47
CA GLY A 90 13.86 -9.39 -14.81
C GLY A 90 13.01 -8.64 -15.83
N ASP A 91 11.73 -8.45 -15.57
CA ASP A 91 10.79 -7.78 -16.46
C ASP A 91 10.68 -6.27 -16.14
N TYR A 92 11.41 -5.78 -15.11
CA TYR A 92 11.35 -4.39 -14.60
C TYR A 92 12.75 -3.84 -14.34
N LEU A 93 13.59 -3.83 -15.38
CA LEU A 93 15.00 -3.46 -15.27
C LEU A 93 15.25 -1.95 -15.29
N HIS A 94 14.34 -1.18 -15.88
CA HIS A 94 14.44 0.27 -16.04
C HIS A 94 13.64 1.05 -15.02
N LEU A 95 12.80 0.38 -14.23
CA LEU A 95 12.00 1.00 -13.19
C LEU A 95 12.90 1.55 -12.08
N ASP A 96 12.77 2.85 -11.77
CA ASP A 96 13.57 3.47 -10.71
C ASP A 96 13.26 2.82 -9.35
N SER A 97 14.20 2.06 -8.85
CA SER A 97 14.09 1.35 -7.56
C SER A 97 13.79 2.28 -6.38
N LYS A 98 14.16 3.58 -6.47
CA LYS A 98 13.87 4.59 -5.44
C LYS A 98 12.39 4.95 -5.40
N ARG A 99 11.66 4.73 -6.49
CA ARG A 99 10.22 4.97 -6.60
C ARG A 99 9.39 3.68 -6.46
N LEU A 100 10.04 2.53 -6.26
CA LEU A 100 9.40 1.22 -6.20
C LEU A 100 9.02 0.84 -4.77
N ILE A 101 7.76 0.45 -4.58
CA ILE A 101 7.26 -0.35 -3.47
C ILE A 101 6.97 -1.75 -3.99
N ARG A 102 7.60 -2.78 -3.41
CA ARG A 102 7.33 -4.17 -3.78
C ARG A 102 6.47 -4.85 -2.72
N ALA A 103 5.26 -5.24 -3.08
CA ALA A 103 4.41 -6.03 -2.21
C ALA A 103 4.78 -7.51 -2.25
N VAL A 104 4.79 -8.14 -1.09
CA VAL A 104 4.99 -9.58 -0.89
C VAL A 104 3.78 -10.11 -0.16
N ARG A 105 3.04 -10.99 -0.80
CA ARG A 105 1.90 -11.70 -0.19
C ARG A 105 2.42 -12.87 0.64
N VAL A 106 2.44 -12.70 1.95
CA VAL A 106 3.09 -13.62 2.88
C VAL A 106 2.14 -14.76 3.24
N ARG A 107 2.47 -15.98 2.77
CA ARG A 107 1.84 -17.23 3.18
C ARG A 107 2.75 -17.99 4.14
N ASP A 108 4.02 -18.09 3.79
CA ASP A 108 5.06 -18.89 4.44
C ASP A 108 6.45 -18.29 4.17
N ALA A 109 7.51 -18.97 4.63
CA ALA A 109 8.88 -18.55 4.41
C ALA A 109 9.29 -18.50 2.93
N ALA A 110 8.70 -19.31 2.06
CA ALA A 110 9.00 -19.30 0.63
C ALA A 110 8.58 -18.01 -0.06
N SER A 111 7.55 -17.31 0.47
CA SER A 111 7.10 -16.00 -0.03
C SER A 111 8.22 -14.97 -0.01
N PHE A 112 9.10 -14.98 1.01
CA PHE A 112 10.25 -14.06 1.09
C PHE A 112 11.38 -14.45 0.13
N ALA A 113 11.56 -15.76 -0.10
CA ALA A 113 12.55 -16.27 -1.05
C ALA A 113 12.16 -15.90 -2.50
N ALA A 114 10.89 -15.99 -2.86
CA ALA A 114 10.39 -15.60 -4.18
C ALA A 114 10.67 -14.12 -4.52
N ALA A 115 10.77 -13.28 -3.50
CA ALA A 115 11.08 -11.85 -3.67
C ALA A 115 12.60 -11.54 -3.72
N ALA A 116 13.48 -12.54 -3.75
CA ALA A 116 14.93 -12.37 -3.54
C ALA A 116 15.62 -11.45 -4.56
N GLY A 117 15.16 -11.41 -5.81
CA GLY A 117 15.77 -10.62 -6.89
C GLY A 117 15.41 -9.12 -6.87
N TRP A 118 14.43 -8.71 -6.08
CA TRP A 118 13.98 -7.32 -5.99
C TRP A 118 14.86 -6.46 -5.09
N LYS A 119 15.00 -5.17 -5.42
CA LYS A 119 15.69 -4.15 -4.61
C LYS A 119 14.86 -2.86 -4.55
N PRO A 120 13.65 -2.91 -4.01
CA PRO A 120 12.80 -1.73 -3.90
C PRO A 120 13.32 -0.76 -2.84
N SER A 121 12.90 0.51 -2.92
CA SER A 121 13.13 1.47 -1.83
C SER A 121 12.30 1.15 -0.59
N LEU A 122 11.19 0.44 -0.76
CA LEU A 122 10.27 0.10 0.31
C LEU A 122 9.59 -1.24 0.02
N TRP A 123 9.61 -2.15 0.98
CA TRP A 123 8.83 -3.39 0.92
C TRP A 123 7.44 -3.17 1.48
N LEU A 124 6.47 -3.98 1.06
CA LEU A 124 5.16 -4.08 1.69
C LEU A 124 4.86 -5.55 1.92
N TYR A 125 4.60 -5.94 3.17
CA TYR A 125 4.22 -7.31 3.51
C TYR A 125 2.73 -7.37 3.83
N ASP A 126 1.99 -8.07 2.95
CA ASP A 126 0.54 -8.26 3.02
C ASP A 126 0.18 -9.69 3.39
N ALA A 127 -1.00 -9.93 3.93
CA ALA A 127 -1.53 -11.27 4.10
C ALA A 127 -1.74 -11.93 2.74
N PHE A 128 -1.45 -13.23 2.66
CA PHE A 128 -1.85 -13.99 1.48
C PHE A 128 -3.36 -14.22 1.50
N VAL A 129 -4.05 -13.73 0.46
CA VAL A 129 -5.44 -14.01 0.18
C VAL A 129 -5.51 -14.50 -1.25
N GLU A 130 -6.33 -15.51 -1.53
CA GLU A 130 -6.57 -15.97 -2.88
C GLU A 130 -7.23 -14.83 -3.68
N GLY A 131 -6.65 -14.48 -4.83
CA GLY A 131 -6.88 -13.18 -5.48
C GLY A 131 -6.03 -12.07 -4.84
N PHE A 132 -5.93 -10.94 -5.51
CA PHE A 132 -4.97 -9.89 -5.12
C PHE A 132 -5.52 -8.93 -4.05
N GLY A 133 -5.42 -9.32 -2.76
CA GLY A 133 -5.58 -8.43 -1.61
C GLY A 133 -7.02 -8.15 -1.15
N GLY A 134 -7.13 -7.46 -0.02
CA GLY A 134 -8.40 -6.92 0.49
C GLY A 134 -9.32 -7.90 1.21
N GLY A 135 -8.86 -9.10 1.55
CA GLY A 135 -9.65 -10.13 2.25
C GLY A 135 -9.84 -9.90 3.76
N GLY A 136 -9.21 -8.89 4.35
CA GLY A 136 -9.32 -8.59 5.79
C GLY A 136 -8.67 -9.62 6.71
N VAL A 137 -7.90 -10.57 6.17
CA VAL A 137 -7.19 -11.59 6.97
C VAL A 137 -5.89 -10.98 7.52
N PRO A 138 -5.59 -11.12 8.82
CA PRO A 138 -4.33 -10.63 9.38
C PRO A 138 -3.12 -11.34 8.77
N ALA A 139 -2.08 -10.58 8.45
CA ALA A 139 -0.80 -11.13 8.00
C ALA A 139 -0.13 -11.96 9.11
N PRO A 140 0.74 -12.94 8.78
CA PRO A 140 1.45 -13.74 9.76
C PRO A 140 2.60 -12.94 10.42
N TRP A 141 2.26 -12.06 11.35
CA TRP A 141 3.20 -11.13 12.00
C TRP A 141 4.46 -11.78 12.57
N PRO A 142 4.40 -12.95 13.26
CA PRO A 142 5.61 -13.59 13.75
C PRO A 142 6.61 -13.94 12.64
N LEU A 143 6.11 -14.35 11.49
CA LEU A 143 6.93 -14.67 10.33
C LEU A 143 7.52 -13.40 9.69
N ILE A 144 6.72 -12.36 9.56
CA ILE A 144 7.18 -11.06 9.06
C ILE A 144 8.26 -10.48 9.98
N ALA A 145 8.06 -10.52 11.31
CA ALA A 145 9.05 -10.03 12.27
C ALA A 145 10.41 -10.71 12.14
N GLN A 146 10.44 -11.98 11.74
CA GLN A 146 11.68 -12.78 11.60
C GLN A 146 12.36 -12.58 10.23
N GLN A 147 11.61 -12.37 9.15
CA GLN A 147 12.13 -12.47 7.78
C GLN A 147 12.01 -11.20 6.94
N ALA A 148 11.29 -10.19 7.40
CA ALA A 148 11.10 -8.96 6.64
C ALA A 148 12.41 -8.24 6.34
N ARG A 149 12.59 -7.86 5.07
CA ARG A 149 13.65 -6.94 4.65
C ARG A 149 13.19 -5.52 4.90
N ARG A 150 14.12 -4.66 5.23
CA ARG A 150 13.86 -3.25 5.56
C ARG A 150 14.32 -2.29 4.47
N PRO A 151 13.72 -1.07 4.36
CA PRO A 151 12.53 -0.65 5.12
C PRO A 151 11.24 -1.31 4.62
N PHE A 152 10.20 -1.44 5.48
CA PHE A 152 8.96 -2.06 5.06
C PHE A 152 7.68 -1.47 5.69
N LEU A 153 6.58 -1.60 4.95
CA LEU A 153 5.21 -1.38 5.40
C LEU A 153 4.59 -2.71 5.82
N LEU A 154 3.93 -2.73 6.98
CA LEU A 154 3.05 -3.81 7.37
C LEU A 154 1.67 -3.57 6.76
N ALA A 155 1.13 -4.58 6.08
CA ALA A 155 -0.21 -4.58 5.51
C ALA A 155 -0.96 -5.88 5.90
N GLY A 156 -2.14 -6.09 5.34
CA GLY A 156 -2.94 -7.31 5.52
C GLY A 156 -3.78 -7.30 6.77
N GLY A 157 -5.09 -7.07 6.60
CA GLY A 157 -6.08 -7.17 7.65
C GLY A 157 -5.90 -6.20 8.82
N LEU A 158 -5.16 -5.10 8.62
CA LEU A 158 -5.01 -4.07 9.63
C LEU A 158 -6.32 -3.30 9.82
N THR A 159 -6.63 -2.98 11.08
CA THR A 159 -7.79 -2.20 11.52
C THR A 159 -7.36 -1.24 12.64
N PRO A 160 -8.20 -0.26 13.03
CA PRO A 160 -7.91 0.59 14.19
C PRO A 160 -7.63 -0.20 15.48
N GLU A 161 -8.28 -1.37 15.63
CA GLU A 161 -8.21 -2.19 16.84
C GLU A 161 -6.92 -3.02 16.93
N ASN A 162 -6.29 -3.37 15.79
CA ASN A 162 -5.16 -4.29 15.77
C ASN A 162 -3.84 -3.66 15.32
N VAL A 163 -3.84 -2.46 14.73
CA VAL A 163 -2.64 -1.84 14.15
C VAL A 163 -1.54 -1.63 15.17
N ALA A 164 -1.86 -1.22 16.40
CA ALA A 164 -0.89 -1.04 17.47
C ALA A 164 -0.17 -2.36 17.81
N ALA A 165 -0.90 -3.47 17.91
CA ALA A 165 -0.33 -4.79 18.13
C ALA A 165 0.57 -5.24 16.97
N GLY A 166 0.14 -5.00 15.72
CA GLY A 166 0.96 -5.27 14.54
C GLY A 166 2.28 -4.50 14.51
N ILE A 167 2.25 -3.21 14.87
CA ILE A 167 3.44 -2.36 14.99
C ILE A 167 4.39 -2.89 16.08
N GLN A 168 3.86 -3.20 17.25
CA GLN A 168 4.67 -3.74 18.36
C GLN A 168 5.31 -5.09 18.02
N ALA A 169 4.56 -5.97 17.33
CA ALA A 169 5.03 -7.30 16.96
C ALA A 169 6.11 -7.28 15.86
N THR A 170 6.00 -6.38 14.88
CA THR A 170 6.85 -6.43 13.67
C THR A 170 7.82 -5.26 13.56
N ARG A 171 7.59 -4.18 14.31
CA ARG A 171 8.38 -2.93 14.27
C ARG A 171 8.61 -2.43 12.85
N PRO A 172 7.56 -2.20 12.07
CA PRO A 172 7.68 -1.77 10.67
C PRO A 172 8.15 -0.32 10.57
N ASP A 173 8.57 0.09 9.38
CA ASP A 173 8.88 1.49 9.08
C ASP A 173 7.60 2.27 8.74
N GLY A 174 6.49 1.56 8.48
CA GLY A 174 5.17 2.13 8.27
C GLY A 174 4.08 1.06 8.22
N VAL A 175 2.84 1.50 8.04
CA VAL A 175 1.64 0.66 7.93
C VAL A 175 0.82 1.05 6.70
N ASP A 176 0.18 0.06 6.09
CA ASP A 176 -0.72 0.23 4.94
C ASP A 176 -2.09 -0.38 5.24
N VAL A 177 -3.16 0.37 5.03
CA VAL A 177 -4.52 -0.08 5.27
C VAL A 177 -5.45 0.25 4.12
N ALA A 178 -6.30 -0.71 3.75
CA ALA A 178 -7.37 -0.52 2.78
C ALA A 178 -8.75 -0.83 3.39
N SER A 179 -9.11 -2.10 3.50
CA SER A 179 -10.45 -2.54 3.94
C SER A 179 -10.76 -2.19 5.39
N GLY A 180 -9.76 -2.18 6.29
CA GLY A 180 -9.96 -1.90 7.72
C GLY A 180 -10.47 -0.49 8.04
N VAL A 181 -10.40 0.43 7.07
CA VAL A 181 -10.89 1.79 7.20
C VAL A 181 -12.01 2.11 6.20
N GLU A 182 -12.76 1.09 5.76
CA GLU A 182 -13.87 1.22 4.81
C GLU A 182 -15.24 0.96 5.46
N ARG A 183 -16.27 1.58 4.90
CA ARG A 183 -17.68 1.24 5.14
C ARG A 183 -18.14 0.11 4.23
N SER A 184 -17.69 0.17 2.99
CA SER A 184 -17.87 -0.83 1.95
C SER A 184 -16.68 -0.76 0.99
N PRO A 185 -16.41 -1.80 0.18
CA PRO A 185 -15.26 -1.79 -0.73
C PRO A 185 -15.17 -0.53 -1.59
N GLY A 186 -14.07 0.19 -1.50
CA GLY A 186 -13.81 1.45 -2.21
C GLY A 186 -14.40 2.71 -1.56
N VAL A 187 -15.15 2.59 -0.45
CA VAL A 187 -15.74 3.75 0.23
C VAL A 187 -15.12 3.89 1.62
N LYS A 188 -14.29 4.89 1.81
CA LYS A 188 -13.61 5.12 3.09
C LYS A 188 -14.58 5.59 4.18
N ASP A 189 -14.26 5.24 5.43
CA ASP A 189 -14.96 5.69 6.63
C ASP A 189 -14.09 6.69 7.38
N PRO A 190 -14.51 7.95 7.51
CA PRO A 190 -13.73 8.99 8.17
C PRO A 190 -13.36 8.66 9.61
N ALA A 191 -14.30 8.08 10.37
CA ALA A 191 -14.08 7.75 11.78
C ALA A 191 -13.07 6.62 11.92
N LYS A 192 -13.14 5.60 11.05
CA LYS A 192 -12.18 4.50 11.04
C LYS A 192 -10.80 4.97 10.58
N MET A 193 -10.69 5.86 9.57
CA MET A 193 -9.41 6.44 9.17
C MET A 193 -8.77 7.20 10.31
N ALA A 194 -9.52 8.09 10.97
CA ALA A 194 -9.03 8.86 12.11
C ALA A 194 -8.57 7.95 13.26
N ALA A 195 -9.37 6.94 13.61
CA ALA A 195 -9.03 5.99 14.66
C ALA A 195 -7.79 5.16 14.32
N PHE A 196 -7.65 4.72 13.07
CA PHE A 196 -6.48 3.96 12.60
C PHE A 196 -5.20 4.80 12.70
N ILE A 197 -5.23 6.02 12.17
CA ILE A 197 -4.07 6.92 12.18
C ILE A 197 -3.68 7.25 13.64
N ALA A 198 -4.65 7.56 14.49
CA ALA A 198 -4.39 7.84 15.90
C ALA A 198 -3.77 6.63 16.62
N ALA A 199 -4.31 5.43 16.41
CA ALA A 199 -3.79 4.20 17.03
C ALA A 199 -2.38 3.86 16.53
N ALA A 200 -2.10 4.05 15.23
CA ALA A 200 -0.78 3.82 14.66
C ALA A 200 0.27 4.82 15.20
N ARG A 201 -0.08 6.11 15.28
CA ARG A 201 0.83 7.14 15.85
C ARG A 201 1.10 6.93 17.34
N ALA A 202 0.13 6.45 18.11
CA ALA A 202 0.28 6.19 19.54
C ALA A 202 1.11 4.93 19.87
N ALA A 203 1.37 4.06 18.87
CA ALA A 203 2.09 2.79 19.07
C ALA A 203 3.62 2.91 18.96
N ILE A 204 4.17 4.11 18.68
CA ILE A 204 5.62 4.38 18.48
C ILE A 204 6.22 5.17 19.61
#